data_c15db835e4d9d9b3893d7f4aed225418
#
_entry.id   c15db835e4d9d9b3893d7f4aed225418
#
_cell.length_a   1.000
_cell.length_b   1.000
_cell.length_c   1.000
_cell.angle_alpha   90.00
_cell.angle_beta   90.00
_cell.angle_gamma   90.00
#
_symmetry.space_group_name_H-M   'P 1'
#
loop_
_entity.id
_entity.type
_entity.pdbx_description
1 polymer ?
#
loop_
_entity_poly.entity_id
_entity_poly.type
_entity_poly.pdbx_seq_one_letter_code
_entity_poly.pdbx_strand_id
1 'polypeptide(L)'
;MQVTNTGKMAGKEVVQVYYSAPQGCLKKPYRELSAFAKTRKLLPGEAQVVTLDFAKSDMASYDDLGKIAKSAYILEKGIYEIYVGNSVRDAEKIDFTVTVETDEVVRKLTRKAAPTSLKKRMLSDGTFEELPLTEANDPNECVLEKMVPGTEEALVPEIKARGRYLLMKPYGEGVRPLIDVAEGRMTIEEFMDQLPTEDLISLLGGQPNTSVANTFGYGNLPEYGVPNLMTADGPAGLRINPEYGIHTTAWPCATLLASTWNQELVEAVGKAGGEEVKENNIAVWLTPAVNIHRNPLCGRNFEYYSEDPYLTGKMAAAMVRGIQSEHIAAAVKHFACNNKETNRKHCDSRVSERALREIYLKGFEMIVKEADPWVIMSAYNVINGHRASENKELLEDILRGEWGFKGMVTSDWWTRGEHYKEIKAGNDVKMATGFPERVKEAIEKGAL
;
A
#
# COMPACT_ATOMS: atom_id res chain seq x y z
N MET A 1 25.64 17.72 -8.70
CA MET A 1 26.09 17.27 -10.02
C MET A 1 25.65 18.27 -11.07
N GLN A 2 26.48 18.60 -12.06
CA GLN A 2 26.12 19.51 -13.14
C GLN A 2 25.68 18.70 -14.37
N VAL A 3 24.51 19.03 -14.92
CA VAL A 3 23.96 18.45 -16.15
C VAL A 3 23.93 19.55 -17.21
N THR A 4 24.52 19.30 -18.39
CA THR A 4 24.59 20.26 -19.49
C THR A 4 23.91 19.66 -20.71
N ASN A 5 23.02 20.42 -21.36
CA ASN A 5 22.42 20.04 -22.63
C ASN A 5 23.43 20.26 -23.77
N THR A 6 24.06 19.20 -24.22
CA THR A 6 25.01 19.21 -25.36
C THR A 6 24.32 18.95 -26.70
N GLY A 7 23.00 18.71 -26.69
CA GLY A 7 22.19 18.46 -27.88
C GLY A 7 21.80 19.74 -28.62
N LYS A 8 21.07 19.57 -29.73
CA LYS A 8 20.58 20.67 -30.57
C LYS A 8 19.15 21.12 -30.24
N MET A 9 18.47 20.40 -29.35
CA MET A 9 17.08 20.67 -28.97
C MET A 9 16.94 20.83 -27.48
N ALA A 10 15.98 21.63 -27.04
CA ALA A 10 15.67 21.79 -25.64
C ALA A 10 15.06 20.49 -25.06
N GLY A 11 15.53 20.05 -23.91
CA GLY A 11 15.10 18.81 -23.29
C GLY A 11 15.24 18.80 -21.77
N LYS A 12 14.77 17.72 -21.14
CA LYS A 12 15.00 17.41 -19.74
C LYS A 12 15.78 16.09 -19.65
N GLU A 13 16.61 15.94 -18.63
CA GLU A 13 17.34 14.71 -18.36
C GLU A 13 17.05 14.22 -16.96
N VAL A 14 17.16 12.90 -16.75
CA VAL A 14 17.01 12.26 -15.43
C VAL A 14 18.38 11.89 -14.91
N VAL A 15 18.71 12.36 -13.72
CA VAL A 15 19.89 11.93 -12.98
C VAL A 15 19.48 10.86 -12.00
N GLN A 16 20.14 9.71 -12.05
CA GLN A 16 19.91 8.56 -11.19
C GLN A 16 21.19 8.27 -10.41
N VAL A 17 21.05 8.03 -9.11
CA VAL A 17 22.14 7.67 -8.21
C VAL A 17 21.93 6.24 -7.75
N TYR A 18 22.95 5.43 -7.91
CA TYR A 18 22.99 4.04 -7.47
C TYR A 18 24.13 3.82 -6.50
N TYR A 19 23.98 2.82 -5.64
CA TYR A 19 25.10 2.32 -4.86
C TYR A 19 25.35 0.83 -5.15
N SER A 20 26.58 0.42 -4.98
CA SER A 20 27.02 -0.98 -4.96
C SER A 20 27.57 -1.29 -3.57
N ALA A 21 26.87 -2.13 -2.83
CA ALA A 21 27.25 -2.52 -1.48
C ALA A 21 28.32 -3.63 -1.49
N PRO A 22 29.19 -3.74 -0.46
CA PRO A 22 30.15 -4.82 -0.35
C PRO A 22 29.46 -6.18 -0.25
N GLN A 23 29.96 -7.18 -0.97
CA GLN A 23 29.47 -8.55 -0.99
C GLN A 23 30.05 -9.35 0.19
N GLY A 24 29.51 -9.09 1.39
CA GLY A 24 29.93 -9.76 2.62
C GLY A 24 29.12 -11.02 2.94
N CYS A 25 28.72 -11.18 4.21
CA CYS A 25 27.86 -12.28 4.67
C CYS A 25 26.48 -12.24 4.06
N LEU A 26 25.94 -11.02 3.90
CA LEU A 26 24.68 -10.78 3.22
C LEU A 26 24.96 -10.54 1.74
N LYS A 27 24.53 -11.46 0.88
CA LYS A 27 24.63 -11.25 -0.56
C LYS A 27 23.63 -10.18 -0.99
N LYS A 28 24.05 -9.26 -1.85
CA LYS A 28 23.31 -8.05 -2.21
C LYS A 28 23.17 -7.92 -3.73
N PRO A 29 22.19 -7.14 -4.21
CA PRO A 29 22.11 -6.76 -5.61
C PRO A 29 23.42 -6.08 -6.07
N TYR A 30 23.72 -6.20 -7.35
CA TYR A 30 24.89 -5.54 -7.95
C TYR A 30 24.85 -4.02 -7.81
N ARG A 31 23.66 -3.44 -8.03
CA ARG A 31 23.37 -2.01 -7.85
C ARG A 31 21.93 -1.82 -7.36
N GLU A 32 21.73 -0.81 -6.53
CA GLU A 32 20.41 -0.40 -6.06
C GLU A 32 20.24 1.11 -6.24
N LEU A 33 19.03 1.52 -6.66
CA LEU A 33 18.65 2.91 -6.82
C LEU A 33 18.47 3.56 -5.43
N SER A 34 19.11 4.70 -5.20
CA SER A 34 19.03 5.43 -3.93
C SER A 34 18.51 6.86 -4.05
N ALA A 35 18.64 7.47 -5.23
CA ALA A 35 18.10 8.79 -5.48
C ALA A 35 17.90 9.03 -6.98
N PHE A 36 16.99 9.91 -7.32
CA PHE A 36 16.83 10.42 -8.68
C PHE A 36 16.22 11.83 -8.68
N ALA A 37 16.54 12.60 -9.71
CA ALA A 37 15.85 13.86 -9.99
C ALA A 37 15.85 14.14 -11.50
N LYS A 38 14.87 14.94 -11.93
CA LYS A 38 14.74 15.37 -13.32
C LYS A 38 15.10 16.85 -13.43
N THR A 39 15.90 17.21 -14.46
CA THR A 39 16.24 18.59 -14.71
C THR A 39 15.00 19.41 -15.12
N ARG A 40 15.06 20.74 -14.95
CA ARG A 40 14.21 21.62 -15.73
C ARG A 40 14.46 21.43 -17.23
N LYS A 41 13.63 22.01 -18.07
CA LYS A 41 13.89 22.05 -19.52
C LYS A 41 15.13 22.92 -19.76
N LEU A 42 16.20 22.33 -20.32
CA LEU A 42 17.45 22.99 -20.65
C LEU A 42 17.49 23.29 -22.15
N LEU A 43 17.80 24.52 -22.53
CA LEU A 43 18.10 24.90 -23.91
C LEU A 43 19.49 24.34 -24.32
N PRO A 44 19.80 24.23 -25.62
CA PRO A 44 21.13 23.85 -26.07
C PRO A 44 22.23 24.72 -25.43
N GLY A 45 23.23 24.11 -24.84
CA GLY A 45 24.31 24.77 -24.10
C GLY A 45 24.00 25.15 -22.65
N GLU A 46 22.72 25.08 -22.21
CA GLU A 46 22.37 25.35 -20.82
C GLU A 46 22.79 24.21 -19.88
N ALA A 47 23.13 24.60 -18.65
CA ALA A 47 23.43 23.68 -17.58
C ALA A 47 22.56 23.93 -16.34
N GLN A 48 22.39 22.88 -15.53
CA GLN A 48 21.76 22.91 -14.21
C GLN A 48 22.60 22.11 -13.22
N VAL A 49 22.75 22.63 -12.02
CA VAL A 49 23.22 21.82 -10.89
C VAL A 49 22.01 21.12 -10.26
N VAL A 50 22.09 19.79 -10.18
CA VAL A 50 21.09 18.94 -9.52
C VAL A 50 21.69 18.44 -8.21
N THR A 51 20.99 18.65 -7.11
CA THR A 51 21.33 18.14 -5.78
C THR A 51 20.45 16.93 -5.49
N LEU A 52 21.05 15.87 -5.00
CA LEU A 52 20.40 14.61 -4.65
C LEU A 52 20.92 14.15 -3.30
N ASP A 53 19.99 13.85 -2.41
CA ASP A 53 20.28 13.43 -1.05
C ASP A 53 19.72 12.03 -0.81
N PHE A 54 20.45 11.19 -0.11
CA PHE A 54 20.00 9.91 0.42
C PHE A 54 20.74 9.60 1.73
N ALA A 55 20.09 8.87 2.62
CA ALA A 55 20.70 8.55 3.90
C ALA A 55 21.62 7.32 3.78
N LYS A 56 22.72 7.31 4.53
CA LYS A 56 23.61 6.14 4.66
C LYS A 56 22.80 4.89 5.06
N SER A 57 21.83 5.06 5.96
CA SER A 57 20.93 4.01 6.42
C SER A 57 20.13 3.32 5.31
N ASP A 58 19.85 4.02 4.21
CA ASP A 58 19.06 3.49 3.10
C ASP A 58 19.78 2.41 2.29
N MET A 59 21.10 2.33 2.48
CA MET A 59 21.96 1.30 1.88
C MET A 59 22.03 0.00 2.71
N ALA A 60 21.30 -0.08 3.83
CA ALA A 60 21.30 -1.26 4.70
C ALA A 60 20.51 -2.41 4.11
N SER A 61 20.99 -3.64 4.33
CA SER A 61 20.30 -4.87 3.93
C SER A 61 19.72 -5.60 5.15
N TYR A 62 18.59 -6.26 4.96
CA TYR A 62 17.89 -6.97 6.04
C TYR A 62 18.46 -8.38 6.27
N ASP A 63 18.88 -8.66 7.49
CA ASP A 63 19.40 -9.96 7.92
C ASP A 63 18.28 -10.80 8.57
N ASP A 64 17.55 -11.57 7.76
CA ASP A 64 16.48 -12.45 8.22
C ASP A 64 16.99 -13.73 8.88
N LEU A 65 18.23 -14.15 8.59
CA LEU A 65 18.80 -15.39 9.07
C LEU A 65 19.67 -15.22 10.34
N GLY A 66 20.11 -14.01 10.66
CA GLY A 66 20.99 -13.73 11.78
C GLY A 66 22.46 -14.08 11.50
N LYS A 67 22.90 -13.84 10.29
CA LYS A 67 24.32 -13.99 9.93
C LYS A 67 25.22 -13.00 10.65
N ILE A 68 24.67 -11.82 10.95
CA ILE A 68 25.30 -10.73 11.71
C ILE A 68 24.42 -10.36 12.89
N ALA A 69 23.17 -9.94 12.61
CA ALA A 69 22.17 -9.63 13.64
C ALA A 69 20.76 -9.93 13.14
N LYS A 70 20.19 -11.04 13.61
CA LYS A 70 18.87 -11.53 13.18
C LYS A 70 17.79 -10.46 13.27
N SER A 71 16.96 -10.37 12.23
CA SER A 71 15.85 -9.43 12.12
C SER A 71 16.27 -7.96 12.24
N ALA A 72 17.33 -7.58 11.55
CA ALA A 72 17.86 -6.22 11.57
C ALA A 72 18.29 -5.75 10.18
N TYR A 73 18.20 -4.46 9.94
CA TYR A 73 18.86 -3.81 8.80
C TYR A 73 20.32 -3.54 9.16
N ILE A 74 21.23 -3.99 8.34
CA ILE A 74 22.68 -3.99 8.56
C ILE A 74 23.39 -3.24 7.43
N LEU A 75 24.27 -2.32 7.81
CA LEU A 75 25.34 -1.86 6.96
C LEU A 75 26.56 -2.74 7.24
N GLU A 76 26.90 -3.63 6.32
CA GLU A 76 28.10 -4.45 6.48
C GLU A 76 29.37 -3.62 6.31
N LYS A 77 30.39 -3.98 7.05
CA LYS A 77 31.75 -3.43 6.88
C LYS A 77 32.19 -3.51 5.43
N GLY A 78 32.75 -2.41 4.93
CA GLY A 78 33.30 -2.34 3.59
C GLY A 78 33.08 -1.00 2.90
N ILE A 79 33.38 -0.97 1.61
CA ILE A 79 33.23 0.22 0.78
C ILE A 79 31.95 0.10 -0.05
N TYR A 80 31.11 1.11 0.07
CA TYR A 80 29.92 1.31 -0.75
C TYR A 80 30.29 2.28 -1.87
N GLU A 81 30.27 1.80 -3.09
CA GLU A 81 30.60 2.57 -4.28
C GLU A 81 29.36 3.29 -4.81
N ILE A 82 29.52 4.55 -5.21
CA ILE A 82 28.41 5.38 -5.71
C ILE A 82 28.55 5.55 -7.23
N TYR A 83 27.44 5.38 -7.91
CA TYR A 83 27.34 5.47 -9.36
C TYR A 83 26.29 6.50 -9.75
N VAL A 84 26.56 7.31 -10.76
CA VAL A 84 25.64 8.34 -11.24
C VAL A 84 25.53 8.28 -12.76
N GLY A 85 24.32 8.39 -13.27
CA GLY A 85 24.05 8.37 -14.71
C GLY A 85 22.60 8.64 -15.02
N ASN A 86 22.17 8.36 -16.24
CA ASN A 86 20.79 8.47 -16.67
C ASN A 86 20.09 7.10 -16.79
N SER A 87 20.83 6.03 -16.56
CA SER A 87 20.30 4.66 -16.45
C SER A 87 21.21 3.80 -15.59
N VAL A 88 20.70 2.66 -15.10
CA VAL A 88 21.51 1.69 -14.33
C VAL A 88 22.66 1.09 -15.16
N ARG A 89 22.50 1.06 -16.51
CA ARG A 89 23.51 0.50 -17.43
C ARG A 89 24.64 1.48 -17.70
N ASP A 90 24.31 2.76 -17.82
CA ASP A 90 25.25 3.82 -18.19
C ASP A 90 25.73 4.63 -16.98
N ALA A 91 25.32 4.25 -15.76
CA ALA A 91 25.80 4.89 -14.56
C ALA A 91 27.29 4.61 -14.34
N GLU A 92 28.08 5.67 -14.18
CA GLU A 92 29.51 5.65 -13.96
C GLU A 92 29.83 5.81 -12.48
N LYS A 93 30.88 5.11 -12.02
CA LYS A 93 31.39 5.27 -10.67
C LYS A 93 31.98 6.66 -10.51
N ILE A 94 31.58 7.36 -9.46
CA ILE A 94 32.16 8.65 -9.10
C ILE A 94 33.31 8.48 -8.09
N ASP A 95 34.16 9.50 -7.99
CA ASP A 95 35.24 9.53 -7.01
C ASP A 95 34.73 9.92 -5.60
N PHE A 96 33.75 9.16 -5.14
CA PHE A 96 33.16 9.25 -3.80
C PHE A 96 32.69 7.87 -3.37
N THR A 97 33.04 7.50 -2.15
CA THR A 97 32.62 6.22 -1.55
C THR A 97 32.15 6.45 -0.12
N VAL A 98 31.29 5.58 0.36
CA VAL A 98 30.92 5.52 1.78
C VAL A 98 31.63 4.32 2.41
N THR A 99 32.50 4.58 3.38
CA THR A 99 33.24 3.52 4.11
C THR A 99 32.49 3.21 5.42
N VAL A 100 32.25 1.93 5.65
CA VAL A 100 31.73 1.38 6.90
C VAL A 100 32.83 0.56 7.56
N GLU A 101 33.35 1.02 8.68
CA GLU A 101 34.52 0.43 9.33
C GLU A 101 34.20 -0.88 10.05
N THR A 102 32.99 -1.01 10.59
CA THR A 102 32.48 -2.19 11.28
C THR A 102 31.04 -2.40 10.90
N ASP A 103 30.51 -3.64 11.04
CA ASP A 103 29.09 -3.90 10.81
C ASP A 103 28.22 -3.04 11.73
N GLU A 104 27.28 -2.29 11.15
CA GLU A 104 26.40 -1.36 11.87
C GLU A 104 24.95 -1.87 11.84
N VAL A 105 24.32 -2.05 12.99
CA VAL A 105 22.88 -2.30 13.09
C VAL A 105 22.14 -0.97 12.96
N VAL A 106 21.54 -0.73 11.81
CA VAL A 106 20.80 0.50 11.52
C VAL A 106 19.42 0.51 12.19
N ARG A 107 18.71 -0.62 12.09
CA ARG A 107 17.39 -0.78 12.67
C ARG A 107 17.18 -2.22 13.10
N LYS A 108 16.84 -2.42 14.39
CA LYS A 108 16.50 -3.72 14.95
C LYS A 108 15.00 -3.90 14.93
N LEU A 109 14.53 -5.01 14.38
CA LEU A 109 13.13 -5.40 14.29
C LEU A 109 12.90 -6.77 14.93
N THR A 110 11.70 -7.31 14.76
CA THR A 110 11.35 -8.67 15.10
C THR A 110 11.01 -9.46 13.84
N ARG A 111 11.17 -10.78 13.88
CA ARG A 111 10.83 -11.66 12.77
C ARG A 111 9.32 -11.63 12.55
N LYS A 112 8.88 -11.28 11.34
CA LYS A 112 7.47 -11.13 10.96
C LYS A 112 7.21 -11.66 9.55
N ALA A 113 6.01 -12.18 9.33
CA ALA A 113 5.55 -12.69 8.02
C ALA A 113 6.56 -13.64 7.34
N ALA A 114 7.29 -14.42 8.14
CA ALA A 114 8.36 -15.30 7.69
C ALA A 114 7.81 -16.53 6.95
N PRO A 115 8.63 -17.20 6.12
CA PRO A 115 8.20 -18.36 5.35
C PRO A 115 7.65 -19.50 6.18
N THR A 116 6.51 -20.05 5.77
CA THR A 116 5.94 -21.29 6.34
C THR A 116 6.22 -22.53 5.46
N SER A 117 6.53 -22.32 4.19
CA SER A 117 6.74 -23.42 3.23
C SER A 117 7.88 -23.20 2.25
N LEU A 118 8.45 -22.01 2.15
CA LEU A 118 9.61 -21.71 1.31
C LEU A 118 10.89 -22.19 1.99
N LYS A 119 11.39 -23.36 1.59
CA LYS A 119 12.55 -24.00 2.24
C LYS A 119 13.90 -23.40 1.87
N LYS A 120 14.00 -22.74 0.72
CA LYS A 120 15.24 -22.18 0.22
C LYS A 120 15.02 -21.00 -0.73
N ARG A 121 15.99 -20.10 -0.83
CA ARG A 121 16.04 -19.03 -1.82
C ARG A 121 17.29 -19.14 -2.67
N MET A 122 17.19 -18.69 -3.92
CA MET A 122 18.32 -18.63 -4.84
C MET A 122 19.15 -17.39 -4.55
N LEU A 123 20.46 -17.53 -4.57
CA LEU A 123 21.43 -16.45 -4.45
C LEU A 123 21.87 -15.93 -5.85
N SER A 124 22.59 -14.82 -5.89
CA SER A 124 23.04 -14.18 -7.12
C SER A 124 23.97 -15.04 -7.99
N ASP A 125 24.67 -16.01 -7.38
CA ASP A 125 25.55 -16.97 -8.06
C ASP A 125 24.82 -18.25 -8.54
N GLY A 126 23.48 -18.31 -8.38
CA GLY A 126 22.65 -19.45 -8.75
C GLY A 126 22.63 -20.58 -7.72
N THR A 127 23.38 -20.48 -6.63
CA THR A 127 23.30 -21.42 -5.51
C THR A 127 22.04 -21.18 -4.66
N PHE A 128 21.76 -22.07 -3.71
CA PHE A 128 20.60 -21.94 -2.85
C PHE A 128 21.01 -21.88 -1.37
N GLU A 129 20.31 -21.04 -0.65
CA GLU A 129 20.43 -20.87 0.80
C GLU A 129 19.16 -21.39 1.48
N GLU A 130 19.32 -22.21 2.51
CA GLU A 130 18.20 -22.77 3.29
C GLU A 130 17.51 -21.69 4.13
N LEU A 131 16.20 -21.75 4.21
CA LEU A 131 15.37 -20.84 5.01
C LEU A 131 14.69 -21.62 6.15
N PRO A 132 14.80 -21.14 7.39
CA PRO A 132 14.06 -21.73 8.51
C PRO A 132 12.56 -21.43 8.34
N LEU A 133 11.75 -22.48 8.46
CA LEU A 133 10.28 -22.35 8.39
C LEU A 133 9.71 -21.92 9.75
N THR A 134 8.54 -21.26 9.72
CA THR A 134 7.68 -21.00 10.87
C THR A 134 6.43 -21.86 10.79
N GLU A 135 5.76 -22.04 11.93
CA GLU A 135 4.41 -22.61 11.95
C GLU A 135 3.40 -21.62 11.35
N ALA A 136 2.43 -22.16 10.63
CA ALA A 136 1.42 -21.35 9.92
C ALA A 136 0.22 -20.97 10.81
N ASN A 137 0.06 -21.54 12.00
CA ASN A 137 -1.11 -21.40 12.85
C ASN A 137 -0.72 -20.96 14.26
N ASP A 138 -1.58 -20.11 14.87
CA ASP A 138 -1.58 -19.89 16.31
C ASP A 138 -2.42 -21.01 16.97
N PRO A 139 -1.84 -21.90 17.78
CA PRO A 139 -2.56 -23.01 18.43
C PRO A 139 -3.61 -22.51 19.44
N ASN A 140 -3.54 -21.25 19.88
CA ASN A 140 -4.48 -20.64 20.83
C ASN A 140 -5.57 -19.81 20.16
N GLU A 141 -5.64 -19.78 18.82
CA GLU A 141 -6.66 -19.03 18.13
C GLU A 141 -8.03 -19.70 18.28
N CYS A 142 -9.00 -18.99 18.87
CA CYS A 142 -10.40 -19.40 18.84
C CYS A 142 -10.95 -19.23 17.43
N VAL A 143 -11.40 -20.30 16.81
CA VAL A 143 -11.96 -20.32 15.46
C VAL A 143 -13.42 -20.76 15.46
N LEU A 144 -14.24 -20.09 14.68
CA LEU A 144 -15.60 -20.56 14.38
C LEU A 144 -15.53 -21.77 13.42
N GLU A 145 -16.58 -22.59 13.41
CA GLU A 145 -16.73 -23.60 12.36
C GLU A 145 -16.67 -22.93 10.97
N LYS A 146 -15.93 -23.58 10.06
CA LYS A 146 -15.80 -23.05 8.69
C LYS A 146 -17.15 -22.98 8.01
N MET A 147 -17.40 -21.91 7.27
CA MET A 147 -18.55 -21.85 6.36
C MET A 147 -18.47 -22.97 5.34
N VAL A 148 -19.61 -23.54 5.01
CA VAL A 148 -19.71 -24.54 3.93
C VAL A 148 -19.37 -23.83 2.61
N PRO A 149 -18.42 -24.37 1.81
CA PRO A 149 -18.08 -23.77 0.50
C PRO A 149 -19.34 -23.61 -0.38
N GLY A 150 -19.51 -22.42 -0.94
CA GLY A 150 -20.67 -22.08 -1.77
C GLY A 150 -21.82 -21.39 -1.02
N THR A 151 -21.78 -21.31 0.31
CA THR A 151 -22.78 -20.53 1.10
C THR A 151 -22.33 -19.08 1.28
N GLU A 152 -21.12 -18.73 0.91
CA GLU A 152 -20.54 -17.38 1.03
C GLU A 152 -21.38 -16.32 0.29
N GLU A 153 -21.93 -16.67 -0.88
CA GLU A 153 -22.80 -15.78 -1.65
C GLU A 153 -24.20 -15.67 -1.03
N ALA A 154 -24.68 -16.75 -0.40
CA ALA A 154 -25.97 -16.77 0.28
C ALA A 154 -25.95 -15.99 1.62
N LEU A 155 -24.77 -15.76 2.20
CA LEU A 155 -24.57 -14.97 3.41
C LEU A 155 -24.32 -13.49 3.12
N VAL A 156 -24.25 -13.08 1.85
CA VAL A 156 -24.26 -11.66 1.49
C VAL A 156 -25.60 -11.10 1.96
N PRO A 157 -25.66 -10.27 3.01
CA PRO A 157 -26.92 -9.74 3.49
C PRO A 157 -27.59 -9.00 2.33
N GLU A 158 -28.91 -9.20 2.17
CA GLU A 158 -29.73 -8.24 1.42
C GLU A 158 -29.55 -6.90 2.10
N ILE A 159 -28.61 -6.10 1.60
CA ILE A 159 -28.43 -4.76 2.09
C ILE A 159 -29.63 -3.98 1.61
N LYS A 160 -30.68 -3.95 2.43
CA LYS A 160 -31.79 -3.02 2.25
C LYS A 160 -31.15 -1.64 2.21
N ALA A 161 -31.18 -1.02 1.03
CA ALA A 161 -30.76 0.35 0.89
C ALA A 161 -31.41 1.14 2.04
N ARG A 162 -30.61 1.57 3.02
CA ARG A 162 -31.07 2.43 4.11
C ARG A 162 -31.37 3.80 3.52
N GLY A 163 -32.40 3.89 2.68
CA GLY A 163 -32.95 5.08 2.06
C GLY A 163 -31.93 6.03 1.43
N ARG A 164 -32.32 6.77 0.42
CA ARG A 164 -31.48 7.83 -0.13
C ARG A 164 -31.07 8.76 1.02
N TYR A 165 -29.77 9.00 1.14
CA TYR A 165 -29.21 10.01 2.01
C TYR A 165 -29.78 11.37 1.57
N LEU A 166 -30.82 11.80 2.23
CA LEU A 166 -31.31 13.16 2.11
C LEU A 166 -30.57 13.95 3.21
N LEU A 167 -29.74 14.91 2.81
CA LEU A 167 -29.01 15.85 3.65
C LEU A 167 -29.85 16.59 4.70
N MET A 168 -31.13 16.27 4.85
CA MET A 168 -32.12 16.96 5.68
C MET A 168 -32.97 16.02 6.55
N LYS A 169 -32.55 14.77 6.80
CA LYS A 169 -33.19 14.01 7.85
C LYS A 169 -32.72 14.53 9.22
N PRO A 170 -33.63 14.87 10.13
CA PRO A 170 -33.21 15.12 11.49
C PRO A 170 -32.57 13.84 12.06
N TYR A 171 -31.46 14.00 12.77
CA TYR A 171 -30.88 12.93 13.55
C TYR A 171 -31.89 12.34 14.53
N GLY A 172 -31.66 11.11 15.01
CA GLY A 172 -32.51 10.50 16.02
C GLY A 172 -32.69 11.41 17.25
N GLU A 173 -33.81 11.32 17.92
CA GLU A 173 -34.07 12.12 19.12
C GLU A 173 -33.00 11.86 20.20
N GLY A 174 -32.35 12.91 20.68
CA GLY A 174 -31.25 12.83 21.65
C GLY A 174 -29.92 12.39 21.07
N VAL A 175 -29.81 12.10 19.76
CA VAL A 175 -28.54 11.72 19.11
C VAL A 175 -27.65 12.94 18.93
N ARG A 176 -26.40 12.81 19.32
CA ARG A 176 -25.33 13.75 19.00
C ARG A 176 -24.63 13.26 17.73
N PRO A 177 -24.67 14.01 16.62
CA PRO A 177 -24.18 13.54 15.32
C PRO A 177 -22.65 13.56 15.25
N LEU A 178 -22.07 12.76 14.31
CA LEU A 178 -20.64 12.66 14.10
C LEU A 178 -19.95 14.01 13.87
N ILE A 179 -20.66 15.01 13.33
CA ILE A 179 -20.13 16.37 13.16
C ILE A 179 -19.70 17.01 14.49
N ASP A 180 -20.32 16.62 15.62
CA ASP A 180 -19.93 17.11 16.94
C ASP A 180 -18.51 16.67 17.34
N VAL A 181 -18.09 15.48 16.86
CA VAL A 181 -16.69 15.03 17.04
C VAL A 181 -15.75 15.87 16.20
N ALA A 182 -16.09 16.10 14.92
CA ALA A 182 -15.27 16.91 14.01
C ALA A 182 -15.09 18.36 14.48
N GLU A 183 -16.10 18.91 15.14
CA GLU A 183 -16.09 20.28 15.70
C GLU A 183 -15.61 20.34 17.15
N GLY A 184 -15.15 19.21 17.72
CA GLY A 184 -14.59 19.14 19.08
C GLY A 184 -15.61 19.32 20.21
N ARG A 185 -16.91 19.12 19.95
CA ARG A 185 -17.98 19.19 20.96
C ARG A 185 -18.21 17.88 21.71
N MET A 186 -17.66 16.77 21.22
CA MET A 186 -17.62 15.47 21.89
C MET A 186 -16.41 14.66 21.42
N THR A 187 -16.02 13.63 22.17
CA THR A 187 -14.97 12.69 21.77
C THR A 187 -15.52 11.60 20.86
N ILE A 188 -14.62 10.88 20.18
CA ILE A 188 -15.03 9.75 19.34
C ILE A 188 -15.56 8.59 20.21
N GLU A 189 -15.04 8.39 21.40
CA GLU A 189 -15.50 7.41 22.36
C GLU A 189 -16.93 7.72 22.80
N GLU A 190 -17.24 8.94 23.20
CA GLU A 190 -18.60 9.39 23.54
C GLU A 190 -19.57 9.19 22.35
N PHE A 191 -19.10 9.43 21.13
CA PHE A 191 -19.89 9.16 19.94
C PHE A 191 -20.16 7.67 19.76
N MET A 192 -19.16 6.83 19.90
CA MET A 192 -19.30 5.37 19.75
C MET A 192 -20.21 4.76 20.83
N ASP A 193 -20.18 5.26 22.05
CA ASP A 193 -20.98 4.75 23.17
C ASP A 193 -22.49 4.91 22.93
N GLN A 194 -22.94 5.81 22.06
CA GLN A 194 -24.35 5.95 21.69
C GLN A 194 -24.80 4.97 20.58
N LEU A 195 -23.87 4.27 19.90
CA LEU A 195 -24.22 3.35 18.81
C LEU A 195 -24.50 1.94 19.35
N PRO A 196 -25.65 1.34 18.96
CA PRO A 196 -25.89 -0.08 19.22
C PRO A 196 -24.81 -0.97 18.59
N THR A 197 -24.58 -2.14 19.17
CA THR A 197 -23.59 -3.10 18.67
C THR A 197 -23.84 -3.48 17.20
N GLU A 198 -25.10 -3.62 16.79
CA GLU A 198 -25.47 -3.92 15.41
C GLU A 198 -25.03 -2.83 14.44
N ASP A 199 -25.12 -1.56 14.85
CA ASP A 199 -24.68 -0.43 14.03
C ASP A 199 -23.15 -0.36 13.96
N LEU A 200 -22.45 -0.61 15.08
CA LEU A 200 -20.99 -0.75 15.10
C LEU A 200 -20.52 -1.89 14.18
N ILE A 201 -21.17 -3.06 14.23
CA ILE A 201 -20.88 -4.19 13.34
C ILE A 201 -21.11 -3.80 11.86
N SER A 202 -22.16 -3.02 11.58
CA SER A 202 -22.45 -2.59 10.21
C SER A 202 -21.37 -1.70 9.59
N LEU A 203 -20.66 -0.92 10.42
CA LEU A 203 -19.54 -0.08 9.98
C LEU A 203 -18.31 -0.90 9.53
N LEU A 204 -18.19 -2.16 9.98
CA LEU A 204 -17.06 -3.04 9.65
C LEU A 204 -17.22 -3.68 8.24
N GLY A 205 -18.31 -3.43 7.55
CA GLY A 205 -18.56 -3.87 6.18
C GLY A 205 -18.83 -2.71 5.23
N GLY A 206 -18.53 -2.91 3.95
CA GLY A 206 -18.83 -1.91 2.93
C GLY A 206 -20.35 -1.68 2.77
N GLN A 207 -20.73 -0.52 2.29
CA GLN A 207 -22.09 -0.03 2.19
C GLN A 207 -22.55 0.08 0.72
N PRO A 208 -23.86 -0.03 0.45
CA PRO A 208 -24.39 0.05 -0.91
C PRO A 208 -24.00 1.35 -1.60
N ASN A 209 -23.89 1.30 -2.93
CA ASN A 209 -23.68 2.48 -3.73
C ASN A 209 -24.91 3.42 -3.69
N THR A 210 -24.68 4.65 -3.29
CA THR A 210 -25.70 5.71 -3.23
C THR A 210 -25.37 6.90 -4.12
N SER A 211 -24.36 6.79 -5.01
CA SER A 211 -23.89 7.87 -5.87
C SER A 211 -23.58 7.39 -7.29
N VAL A 212 -22.87 8.24 -8.05
CA VAL A 212 -22.42 7.94 -9.41
C VAL A 212 -21.21 6.99 -9.45
N ALA A 213 -20.58 6.73 -8.31
CA ALA A 213 -19.41 5.85 -8.20
C ALA A 213 -19.69 4.44 -8.73
N ASN A 214 -18.65 3.72 -9.14
CA ASN A 214 -18.82 2.39 -9.72
C ASN A 214 -18.83 1.26 -8.67
N THR A 215 -18.67 1.57 -7.37
CA THR A 215 -18.54 0.56 -6.34
C THR A 215 -19.13 0.99 -4.98
N PHE A 216 -18.80 0.30 -3.92
CA PHE A 216 -19.39 0.44 -2.58
C PHE A 216 -18.79 1.62 -1.80
N GLY A 217 -19.41 1.98 -0.66
CA GLY A 217 -18.94 3.02 0.25
C GLY A 217 -18.60 2.50 1.64
N TYR A 218 -18.26 3.42 2.54
CA TYR A 218 -18.00 3.19 3.96
C TYR A 218 -18.94 4.00 4.83
N GLY A 219 -19.25 3.50 6.02
CA GLY A 219 -20.06 4.22 7.00
C GLY A 219 -21.55 4.01 6.82
N ASN A 220 -22.31 5.05 6.43
CA ASN A 220 -23.75 5.01 6.13
C ASN A 220 -24.65 4.74 7.34
N LEU A 221 -24.49 5.53 8.42
CA LEU A 221 -25.43 5.61 9.53
C LEU A 221 -26.02 7.03 9.60
N PRO A 222 -26.94 7.37 8.69
CA PRO A 222 -27.46 8.73 8.56
C PRO A 222 -28.17 9.25 9.82
N GLU A 223 -28.78 8.38 10.60
CA GLU A 223 -29.41 8.68 11.89
C GLU A 223 -28.43 9.22 12.95
N TYR A 224 -27.12 8.92 12.81
CA TYR A 224 -26.03 9.42 13.64
C TYR A 224 -25.15 10.45 12.90
N GLY A 225 -25.54 10.86 11.71
CA GLY A 225 -24.75 11.78 10.90
C GLY A 225 -23.49 11.17 10.28
N VAL A 226 -23.38 9.83 10.23
CA VAL A 226 -22.28 9.15 9.53
C VAL A 226 -22.61 9.05 8.04
N PRO A 227 -21.84 9.72 7.16
CA PRO A 227 -22.11 9.69 5.73
C PRO A 227 -21.77 8.34 5.10
N ASN A 228 -22.31 8.07 3.91
CA ASN A 228 -21.83 7.02 3.04
C ASN A 228 -20.65 7.56 2.21
N LEU A 229 -19.44 7.29 2.65
CA LEU A 229 -18.20 7.71 1.98
C LEU A 229 -17.96 6.82 0.77
N MET A 230 -18.44 7.26 -0.40
CA MET A 230 -18.35 6.48 -1.63
C MET A 230 -16.90 6.30 -2.09
N THR A 231 -16.62 5.10 -2.60
CA THR A 231 -15.34 4.77 -3.21
C THR A 231 -15.49 4.59 -4.72
N ALA A 232 -14.45 4.92 -5.48
CA ALA A 232 -14.41 4.61 -6.90
C ALA A 232 -13.06 4.04 -7.32
N ASP A 233 -13.11 3.05 -8.21
CA ASP A 233 -11.94 2.42 -8.78
C ASP A 233 -11.33 3.27 -9.90
N GLY A 234 -10.22 2.80 -10.47
CA GLY A 234 -9.59 3.34 -11.67
C GLY A 234 -8.26 4.05 -11.44
N PRO A 235 -7.14 3.31 -11.23
CA PRO A 235 -5.81 3.91 -11.09
C PRO A 235 -5.33 4.72 -12.30
N ALA A 236 -5.92 4.50 -13.47
CA ALA A 236 -5.64 5.26 -14.69
C ALA A 236 -6.82 6.15 -15.14
N GLY A 237 -7.70 6.53 -14.21
CA GLY A 237 -8.87 7.37 -14.43
C GLY A 237 -10.06 6.94 -13.57
N LEU A 238 -10.75 7.92 -13.00
CA LEU A 238 -11.89 7.69 -12.13
C LEU A 238 -12.97 6.88 -12.87
N ARG A 239 -13.46 5.79 -12.26
CA ARG A 239 -14.56 4.99 -12.81
C ARG A 239 -15.89 5.44 -12.25
N ILE A 240 -16.77 5.84 -13.15
CA ILE A 240 -18.16 6.17 -12.89
C ILE A 240 -19.05 5.19 -13.64
N ASN A 241 -20.19 4.85 -13.07
CA ASN A 241 -21.14 3.97 -13.74
C ASN A 241 -21.65 4.60 -15.05
N PRO A 242 -21.62 3.86 -16.17
CA PRO A 242 -21.92 4.41 -17.50
C PRO A 242 -23.34 5.01 -17.64
N GLU A 243 -24.30 4.52 -16.85
CA GLU A 243 -25.69 4.99 -16.86
C GLU A 243 -25.85 6.49 -16.50
N TYR A 244 -24.84 7.07 -15.84
CA TYR A 244 -24.86 8.50 -15.48
C TYR A 244 -24.38 9.42 -16.60
N GLY A 245 -23.82 8.87 -17.68
CA GLY A 245 -23.35 9.67 -18.83
C GLY A 245 -22.19 10.62 -18.50
N ILE A 246 -21.50 10.42 -17.40
CA ILE A 246 -20.37 11.24 -16.98
C ILE A 246 -19.09 10.69 -17.62
N HIS A 247 -18.32 11.57 -18.27
CA HIS A 247 -17.04 11.24 -18.87
C HIS A 247 -15.91 11.76 -17.96
N THR A 248 -15.02 10.88 -17.59
CA THR A 248 -13.86 11.18 -16.74
C THR A 248 -12.57 11.16 -17.54
N THR A 249 -11.52 11.77 -16.98
CA THR A 249 -10.20 11.82 -17.61
C THR A 249 -9.53 10.45 -17.61
N ALA A 250 -9.09 10.01 -18.79
CA ALA A 250 -8.19 8.84 -18.90
C ALA A 250 -6.74 9.32 -18.71
N TRP A 251 -6.21 9.06 -17.51
CA TRP A 251 -4.82 9.38 -17.19
C TRP A 251 -3.84 8.36 -17.80
N PRO A 252 -2.59 8.75 -18.06
CA PRO A 252 -1.55 7.77 -18.39
C PRO A 252 -1.46 6.69 -17.32
N CYS A 253 -1.22 5.44 -17.72
CA CYS A 253 -1.07 4.34 -16.77
C CYS A 253 0.15 4.54 -15.85
N ALA A 254 0.14 3.90 -14.68
CA ALA A 254 1.17 4.10 -13.66
C ALA A 254 2.59 3.79 -14.15
N THR A 255 2.76 2.74 -14.99
CA THR A 255 4.04 2.43 -15.63
C THR A 255 4.57 3.59 -16.47
N LEU A 256 3.69 4.26 -17.24
CA LEU A 256 4.08 5.41 -18.04
C LEU A 256 4.39 6.63 -17.16
N LEU A 257 3.60 6.87 -16.11
CA LEU A 257 3.88 7.93 -15.13
C LEU A 257 5.24 7.72 -14.46
N ALA A 258 5.55 6.49 -14.03
CA ALA A 258 6.86 6.16 -13.45
C ALA A 258 8.02 6.39 -14.45
N SER A 259 7.82 6.06 -15.72
CA SER A 259 8.82 6.28 -16.78
C SER A 259 9.17 7.75 -17.02
N THR A 260 8.38 8.67 -16.48
CA THR A 260 8.70 10.11 -16.52
C THR A 260 9.80 10.49 -15.54
N TRP A 261 10.01 9.71 -14.46
CA TRP A 261 10.94 10.04 -13.37
C TRP A 261 10.69 11.43 -12.76
N ASN A 262 9.44 11.88 -12.74
CA ASN A 262 9.08 13.25 -12.36
C ASN A 262 7.98 13.23 -11.30
N GLN A 263 8.37 13.33 -10.03
CA GLN A 263 7.47 13.34 -8.88
C GLN A 263 6.49 14.52 -8.94
N GLU A 264 6.94 15.72 -9.31
CA GLU A 264 6.09 16.92 -9.42
C GLU A 264 4.95 16.71 -10.43
N LEU A 265 5.26 16.07 -11.57
CA LEU A 265 4.24 15.75 -12.58
C LEU A 265 3.22 14.76 -12.04
N VAL A 266 3.67 13.71 -11.35
CA VAL A 266 2.77 12.69 -10.78
C VAL A 266 1.90 13.30 -9.68
N GLU A 267 2.46 14.17 -8.84
CA GLU A 267 1.71 14.91 -7.82
C GLU A 267 0.64 15.82 -8.47
N ALA A 268 0.98 16.51 -9.55
CA ALA A 268 0.01 17.32 -10.31
C ALA A 268 -1.11 16.48 -10.94
N VAL A 269 -0.79 15.28 -11.46
CA VAL A 269 -1.81 14.31 -11.93
C VAL A 269 -2.70 13.85 -10.78
N GLY A 270 -2.10 13.52 -9.62
CA GLY A 270 -2.84 13.15 -8.42
C GLY A 270 -3.80 14.25 -7.97
N LYS A 271 -3.35 15.51 -7.97
CA LYS A 271 -4.18 16.67 -7.63
C LYS A 271 -5.35 16.82 -8.60
N ALA A 272 -5.09 16.87 -9.89
CA ALA A 272 -6.13 17.04 -10.91
C ALA A 272 -7.15 15.88 -10.91
N GLY A 273 -6.68 14.63 -10.67
CA GLY A 273 -7.57 13.49 -10.47
C GLY A 273 -8.38 13.59 -9.19
N GLY A 274 -7.79 14.08 -8.09
CA GLY A 274 -8.48 14.36 -6.83
C GLY A 274 -9.57 15.41 -6.97
N GLU A 275 -9.33 16.47 -7.73
CA GLU A 275 -10.34 17.48 -8.08
C GLU A 275 -11.54 16.83 -8.80
N GLU A 276 -11.30 15.98 -9.81
CA GLU A 276 -12.34 15.27 -10.54
C GLU A 276 -13.13 14.30 -9.63
N VAL A 277 -12.47 13.60 -8.70
CA VAL A 277 -13.12 12.74 -7.69
C VAL A 277 -14.05 13.55 -6.79
N LYS A 278 -13.58 14.69 -6.32
CA LYS A 278 -14.33 15.62 -5.47
C LYS A 278 -15.55 16.21 -6.19
N GLU A 279 -15.41 16.62 -7.44
CA GLU A 279 -16.50 17.12 -8.28
C GLU A 279 -17.64 16.10 -8.44
N ASN A 280 -17.31 14.81 -8.41
CA ASN A 280 -18.27 13.71 -8.48
C ASN A 280 -18.80 13.24 -7.13
N ASN A 281 -18.51 13.98 -6.05
CA ASN A 281 -18.94 13.68 -4.68
C ASN A 281 -18.52 12.25 -4.22
N ILE A 282 -17.30 11.87 -4.54
CA ILE A 282 -16.66 10.61 -4.14
C ILE A 282 -15.59 10.94 -3.10
N ALA A 283 -15.52 10.18 -2.02
CA ALA A 283 -14.65 10.46 -0.89
C ALA A 283 -13.29 9.74 -0.96
N VAL A 284 -13.28 8.56 -1.60
CA VAL A 284 -12.09 7.70 -1.66
C VAL A 284 -11.83 7.25 -3.10
N TRP A 285 -10.65 7.54 -3.59
CA TRP A 285 -10.18 7.02 -4.87
C TRP A 285 -9.26 5.82 -4.64
N LEU A 286 -9.59 4.66 -5.25
CA LEU A 286 -8.88 3.40 -5.07
C LEU A 286 -7.58 3.35 -5.89
N THR A 287 -6.68 4.27 -5.58
CA THR A 287 -5.37 4.49 -6.20
C THR A 287 -4.41 5.13 -5.17
N PRO A 288 -3.07 5.02 -5.34
CA PRO A 288 -2.32 4.29 -6.35
C PRO A 288 -2.22 2.77 -6.10
N ALA A 289 -1.99 2.01 -7.18
CA ALA A 289 -1.64 0.60 -7.08
C ALA A 289 -0.12 0.45 -7.21
N VAL A 290 0.54 -0.27 -6.26
CA VAL A 290 2.00 -0.18 -6.07
C VAL A 290 2.71 -1.53 -5.92
N ASN A 291 2.10 -2.62 -6.37
CA ASN A 291 2.80 -3.91 -6.39
C ASN A 291 3.96 -3.90 -7.39
N ILE A 292 4.97 -4.70 -7.12
CA ILE A 292 6.19 -4.75 -7.94
C ILE A 292 5.96 -5.52 -9.25
N HIS A 293 6.51 -5.06 -10.37
CA HIS A 293 6.55 -5.77 -11.66
C HIS A 293 7.45 -7.01 -11.53
N ARG A 294 6.95 -8.06 -10.89
CA ARG A 294 7.69 -9.30 -10.62
C ARG A 294 7.84 -10.17 -11.86
N ASN A 295 6.80 -10.16 -12.70
CA ASN A 295 6.74 -10.97 -13.93
C ASN A 295 6.00 -10.18 -15.00
N PRO A 296 6.54 -10.07 -16.23
CA PRO A 296 5.91 -9.31 -17.32
C PRO A 296 4.53 -9.84 -17.72
N LEU A 297 4.21 -11.10 -17.39
CA LEU A 297 2.91 -11.72 -17.66
C LEU A 297 1.83 -11.40 -16.60
N CYS A 298 2.13 -10.61 -15.57
CA CYS A 298 1.11 -10.16 -14.63
C CYS A 298 0.17 -9.15 -15.32
N GLY A 299 -1.13 -9.50 -15.43
CA GLY A 299 -2.12 -8.72 -16.15
C GLY A 299 -2.41 -7.31 -15.59
N ARG A 300 -1.91 -7.01 -14.39
CA ARG A 300 -2.09 -5.69 -13.73
C ARG A 300 -0.83 -4.83 -13.70
N ASN A 301 0.25 -5.23 -14.36
CA ASN A 301 1.48 -4.42 -14.39
C ASN A 301 1.25 -3.01 -14.92
N PHE A 302 0.28 -2.80 -15.82
CA PHE A 302 -0.02 -1.47 -16.36
C PHE A 302 -0.41 -0.45 -15.28
N GLU A 303 -1.09 -0.87 -14.21
CA GLU A 303 -1.49 0.00 -13.11
C GLU A 303 -0.46 0.11 -11.98
N TYR A 304 0.62 -0.68 -12.04
CA TYR A 304 1.74 -0.63 -11.11
C TYR A 304 2.89 0.20 -11.69
N TYR A 305 3.72 0.78 -10.82
CA TYR A 305 4.71 1.78 -11.25
C TYR A 305 5.97 1.16 -11.84
N SER A 306 6.64 0.21 -11.16
CA SER A 306 7.96 -0.28 -11.55
C SER A 306 8.28 -1.66 -10.95
N GLU A 307 9.35 -2.27 -11.44
CA GLU A 307 10.04 -3.39 -10.77
C GLU A 307 10.94 -2.90 -9.61
N ASP A 308 11.36 -1.62 -9.64
CA ASP A 308 12.17 -1.00 -8.62
C ASP A 308 11.30 -0.46 -7.48
N PRO A 309 11.49 -0.93 -6.22
CA PRO A 309 10.66 -0.52 -5.09
C PRO A 309 10.89 0.93 -4.65
N TYR A 310 12.08 1.50 -4.88
CA TYR A 310 12.37 2.90 -4.54
C TYR A 310 11.64 3.84 -5.50
N LEU A 311 11.75 3.60 -6.82
CA LEU A 311 11.01 4.36 -7.82
C LEU A 311 9.51 4.26 -7.60
N THR A 312 8.99 3.05 -7.35
CA THR A 312 7.58 2.83 -7.03
C THR A 312 7.13 3.65 -5.82
N GLY A 313 7.89 3.59 -4.72
CA GLY A 313 7.57 4.32 -3.49
C GLY A 313 7.53 5.83 -3.70
N LYS A 314 8.56 6.41 -4.34
CA LYS A 314 8.65 7.86 -4.59
C LYS A 314 7.54 8.39 -5.50
N MET A 315 7.27 7.69 -6.60
CA MET A 315 6.24 8.12 -7.55
C MET A 315 4.83 7.97 -6.96
N ALA A 316 4.57 6.87 -6.26
CA ALA A 316 3.28 6.66 -5.63
C ALA A 316 3.04 7.59 -4.43
N ALA A 317 4.07 7.91 -3.64
CA ALA A 317 3.95 8.92 -2.59
C ALA A 317 3.56 10.29 -3.14
N ALA A 318 4.13 10.69 -4.28
CA ALA A 318 3.74 11.91 -4.98
C ALA A 318 2.25 11.88 -5.42
N MET A 319 1.78 10.75 -5.96
CA MET A 319 0.37 10.56 -6.31
C MET A 319 -0.55 10.73 -5.09
N VAL A 320 -0.21 10.10 -3.96
CA VAL A 320 -0.97 10.20 -2.71
C VAL A 320 -1.04 11.65 -2.23
N ARG A 321 0.09 12.36 -2.19
CA ARG A 321 0.09 13.79 -1.78
C ARG A 321 -0.80 14.64 -2.69
N GLY A 322 -0.73 14.43 -4.00
CA GLY A 322 -1.58 15.13 -4.96
C GLY A 322 -3.07 14.90 -4.71
N ILE A 323 -3.49 13.64 -4.56
CA ILE A 323 -4.90 13.28 -4.30
C ILE A 323 -5.37 13.88 -2.97
N GLN A 324 -4.58 13.68 -1.90
CA GLN A 324 -4.98 14.11 -0.56
C GLN A 324 -4.93 15.64 -0.37
N SER A 325 -4.23 16.38 -1.23
CA SER A 325 -4.27 17.84 -1.23
C SER A 325 -5.67 18.40 -1.57
N GLU A 326 -6.52 17.59 -2.22
CA GLU A 326 -7.91 17.92 -2.53
C GLU A 326 -8.91 17.42 -1.47
N HIS A 327 -8.43 16.94 -0.33
CA HIS A 327 -9.22 16.33 0.74
C HIS A 327 -9.98 15.06 0.29
N ILE A 328 -9.40 14.31 -0.63
CA ILE A 328 -9.85 13.00 -1.09
C ILE A 328 -8.90 11.93 -0.54
N ALA A 329 -9.44 10.85 0.02
CA ALA A 329 -8.61 9.76 0.50
C ALA A 329 -8.02 8.96 -0.66
N ALA A 330 -6.70 8.81 -0.68
CA ALA A 330 -6.02 7.86 -1.53
C ALA A 330 -6.02 6.48 -0.86
N ALA A 331 -6.47 5.43 -1.59
CA ALA A 331 -6.41 4.05 -1.11
C ALA A 331 -5.27 3.30 -1.80
N VAL A 332 -4.14 3.20 -1.12
CA VAL A 332 -2.94 2.53 -1.63
C VAL A 332 -3.14 1.02 -1.66
N LYS A 333 -2.89 0.38 -2.82
CA LYS A 333 -3.22 -1.02 -3.04
C LYS A 333 -2.14 -1.76 -3.86
N HIS A 334 -2.05 -3.10 -3.80
CA HIS A 334 -2.75 -4.04 -2.90
C HIS A 334 -1.74 -4.55 -1.88
N PHE A 335 -1.99 -4.37 -0.62
CA PHE A 335 -1.05 -4.68 0.47
C PHE A 335 -1.22 -6.13 0.96
N ALA A 336 -0.30 -7.08 0.58
CA ALA A 336 0.86 -6.92 -0.27
C ALA A 336 1.04 -8.14 -1.20
N CYS A 337 2.08 -8.09 -2.03
CA CYS A 337 2.52 -9.21 -2.87
C CYS A 337 1.50 -9.70 -3.92
N ASN A 338 0.59 -8.86 -4.40
CA ASN A 338 -0.30 -9.19 -5.52
C ASN A 338 0.43 -9.05 -6.87
N ASN A 339 1.35 -9.97 -7.14
CA ASN A 339 2.22 -9.94 -8.33
C ASN A 339 1.82 -10.97 -9.38
N LYS A 340 0.63 -11.59 -9.23
CA LYS A 340 0.08 -12.60 -10.14
C LYS A 340 -1.43 -12.57 -10.10
N GLU A 341 -2.06 -12.45 -11.28
CA GLU A 341 -3.52 -12.41 -11.39
C GLU A 341 -4.16 -13.81 -11.56
N THR A 342 -3.42 -14.78 -12.10
CA THR A 342 -3.92 -16.14 -12.22
C THR A 342 -4.20 -16.73 -10.84
N ASN A 343 -5.45 -17.09 -10.59
CA ASN A 343 -5.92 -17.63 -9.29
C ASN A 343 -5.59 -16.72 -8.10
N ARG A 344 -5.67 -15.40 -8.26
CA ARG A 344 -5.21 -14.38 -7.30
C ARG A 344 -5.82 -14.51 -5.90
N LYS A 345 -7.07 -14.99 -5.78
CA LYS A 345 -7.75 -15.19 -4.49
C LYS A 345 -7.23 -16.39 -3.68
N HIS A 346 -6.43 -17.28 -4.30
CA HIS A 346 -5.91 -18.51 -3.68
C HIS A 346 -4.40 -18.69 -3.86
N CYS A 347 -3.75 -17.77 -4.58
CA CYS A 347 -2.31 -17.83 -4.81
C CYS A 347 -1.57 -17.55 -3.50
N ASP A 348 -0.61 -18.42 -3.14
CA ASP A 348 0.30 -18.22 -2.02
C ASP A 348 1.63 -17.61 -2.52
N SER A 349 1.87 -16.35 -2.18
CA SER A 349 3.11 -15.64 -2.46
C SER A 349 4.18 -16.05 -1.46
N ARG A 350 4.99 -17.06 -1.82
CA ARG A 350 6.06 -17.59 -0.98
C ARG A 350 7.30 -16.74 -1.12
N VAL A 351 7.70 -16.09 -0.04
CA VAL A 351 8.76 -15.08 -0.06
C VAL A 351 9.57 -15.12 1.23
N SER A 352 10.91 -14.92 1.15
CA SER A 352 11.72 -14.76 2.36
C SER A 352 11.38 -13.43 3.04
N GLU A 353 11.54 -13.34 4.36
CA GLU A 353 11.30 -12.08 5.08
C GLU A 353 12.17 -10.94 4.52
N ARG A 354 13.42 -11.23 4.16
CA ARG A 354 14.31 -10.27 3.53
C ARG A 354 13.73 -9.70 2.23
N ALA A 355 13.35 -10.57 1.28
CA ALA A 355 12.79 -10.11 0.02
C ALA A 355 11.44 -9.39 0.23
N LEU A 356 10.62 -9.86 1.18
CA LEU A 356 9.38 -9.19 1.56
C LEU A 356 9.65 -7.74 1.97
N ARG A 357 10.61 -7.50 2.89
CA ARG A 357 10.94 -6.17 3.41
C ARG A 357 11.68 -5.27 2.43
N GLU A 358 12.69 -5.82 1.72
CA GLU A 358 13.54 -5.03 0.82
C GLU A 358 12.88 -4.72 -0.53
N ILE A 359 11.92 -5.53 -0.98
CA ILE A 359 11.31 -5.42 -2.32
C ILE A 359 9.81 -5.15 -2.23
N TYR A 360 9.04 -6.10 -1.68
CA TYR A 360 7.57 -6.07 -1.82
C TYR A 360 6.88 -5.10 -0.88
N LEU A 361 7.46 -4.81 0.27
CA LEU A 361 6.94 -3.87 1.26
C LEU A 361 7.60 -2.49 1.23
N LYS A 362 8.82 -2.38 0.68
CA LYS A 362 9.60 -1.13 0.70
C LYS A 362 8.84 0.07 0.11
N GLY A 363 8.17 -0.12 -1.04
CA GLY A 363 7.37 0.95 -1.65
C GLY A 363 6.22 1.41 -0.74
N PHE A 364 5.51 0.47 -0.10
CA PHE A 364 4.45 0.79 0.86
C PHE A 364 4.98 1.51 2.10
N GLU A 365 6.11 1.05 2.68
CA GLU A 365 6.75 1.71 3.81
C GLU A 365 7.10 3.17 3.49
N MET A 366 7.66 3.43 2.31
CA MET A 366 7.98 4.78 1.85
C MET A 366 6.74 5.64 1.73
N ILE A 367 5.66 5.13 1.13
CA ILE A 367 4.40 5.86 0.97
C ILE A 367 3.80 6.20 2.34
N VAL A 368 3.77 5.26 3.27
CA VAL A 368 3.26 5.50 4.64
C VAL A 368 4.04 6.62 5.32
N LYS A 369 5.37 6.58 5.23
CA LYS A 369 6.24 7.55 5.93
C LYS A 369 6.32 8.92 5.25
N GLU A 370 6.18 8.99 3.91
CA GLU A 370 6.39 10.21 3.15
C GLU A 370 5.09 10.93 2.74
N ALA A 371 3.96 10.21 2.71
CA ALA A 371 2.70 10.75 2.21
C ALA A 371 1.49 10.51 3.13
N ASP A 372 1.65 9.74 4.21
CA ASP A 372 0.62 9.44 5.21
C ASP A 372 -0.75 9.13 4.57
N PRO A 373 -0.87 8.02 3.82
CA PRO A 373 -2.09 7.68 3.11
C PRO A 373 -3.23 7.43 4.10
N TRP A 374 -4.45 7.87 3.77
CA TRP A 374 -5.59 7.70 4.68
C TRP A 374 -6.19 6.30 4.60
N VAL A 375 -5.98 5.59 3.49
CA VAL A 375 -6.50 4.23 3.30
C VAL A 375 -5.43 3.32 2.69
N ILE A 376 -5.35 2.09 3.19
CA ILE A 376 -4.59 0.99 2.58
C ILE A 376 -5.55 -0.18 2.31
N MET A 377 -5.45 -0.76 1.11
CA MET A 377 -6.24 -1.92 0.73
C MET A 377 -5.41 -3.20 0.81
N SER A 378 -5.84 -4.14 1.66
CA SER A 378 -5.22 -5.46 1.77
C SER A 378 -5.48 -6.30 0.52
N ALA A 379 -4.50 -7.13 0.15
CA ALA A 379 -4.54 -7.93 -1.09
C ALA A 379 -5.39 -9.21 -0.96
N TYR A 380 -5.79 -9.77 -2.12
CA TYR A 380 -6.50 -11.05 -2.18
C TYR A 380 -5.67 -12.27 -1.79
N ASN A 381 -4.39 -12.24 -2.12
CA ASN A 381 -3.53 -13.42 -2.07
C ASN A 381 -3.15 -13.82 -0.65
N VAL A 382 -2.66 -15.03 -0.55
CA VAL A 382 -1.98 -15.55 0.63
C VAL A 382 -0.50 -15.13 0.57
N ILE A 383 0.12 -14.87 1.71
CA ILE A 383 1.55 -14.60 1.86
C ILE A 383 2.10 -15.57 2.90
N ASN A 384 3.02 -16.42 2.48
CA ASN A 384 3.65 -17.40 3.37
C ASN A 384 2.66 -18.22 4.21
N GLY A 385 1.53 -18.62 3.61
CA GLY A 385 0.50 -19.42 4.24
C GLY A 385 -0.61 -18.65 4.94
N HIS A 386 -0.48 -17.32 5.11
CA HIS A 386 -1.50 -16.46 5.74
C HIS A 386 -2.14 -15.54 4.69
N ARG A 387 -3.46 -15.47 4.68
CA ARG A 387 -4.17 -14.52 3.80
C ARG A 387 -3.80 -13.08 4.16
N ALA A 388 -3.53 -12.24 3.17
CA ALA A 388 -3.05 -10.87 3.42
C ALA A 388 -4.02 -10.07 4.31
N SER A 389 -5.34 -10.21 4.11
CA SER A 389 -6.36 -9.53 4.91
C SER A 389 -6.56 -10.12 6.32
N GLU A 390 -6.05 -11.34 6.59
CA GLU A 390 -6.09 -12.00 7.91
C GLU A 390 -4.70 -12.04 8.59
N ASN A 391 -3.72 -11.35 8.05
CA ASN A 391 -2.33 -11.43 8.51
C ASN A 391 -2.02 -10.32 9.52
N LYS A 392 -2.16 -10.65 10.82
CA LYS A 392 -1.87 -9.71 11.92
C LYS A 392 -0.44 -9.19 11.88
N GLU A 393 0.56 -10.04 11.57
CA GLU A 393 1.95 -9.60 11.48
C GLU A 393 2.14 -8.55 10.38
N LEU A 394 1.39 -8.67 9.28
CA LEU A 394 1.42 -7.72 8.17
C LEU A 394 0.69 -6.42 8.51
N LEU A 395 -0.56 -6.50 9.01
CA LEU A 395 -1.46 -5.36 9.16
C LEU A 395 -1.23 -4.60 10.48
N GLU A 396 -1.07 -5.32 11.59
CA GLU A 396 -0.86 -4.69 12.89
C GLU A 396 0.63 -4.48 13.18
N ASP A 397 1.44 -5.53 13.10
CA ASP A 397 2.79 -5.44 13.61
C ASP A 397 3.70 -4.62 12.68
N ILE A 398 3.66 -4.88 11.36
CA ILE A 398 4.49 -4.17 10.38
C ILE A 398 3.85 -2.82 10.02
N LEU A 399 2.62 -2.82 9.48
CA LEU A 399 2.00 -1.61 8.94
C LEU A 399 1.75 -0.56 10.03
N ARG A 400 1.08 -0.93 11.12
CA ARG A 400 0.76 -0.01 12.22
C ARG A 400 1.92 0.13 13.21
N GLY A 401 2.49 -1.01 13.65
CA GLY A 401 3.52 -1.02 14.70
C GLY A 401 4.88 -0.50 14.25
N GLU A 402 5.43 -1.00 13.15
CA GLU A 402 6.78 -0.61 12.69
C GLU A 402 6.77 0.70 11.88
N TRP A 403 5.72 0.95 11.07
CA TRP A 403 5.67 2.11 10.18
C TRP A 403 4.83 3.27 10.72
N GLY A 404 3.96 3.02 11.71
CA GLY A 404 3.13 4.03 12.34
C GLY A 404 1.92 4.46 11.52
N PHE A 405 1.40 3.60 10.63
CA PHE A 405 0.19 3.87 9.87
C PHE A 405 -1.02 4.09 10.80
N LYS A 406 -1.75 5.18 10.59
CA LYS A 406 -2.88 5.60 11.42
C LYS A 406 -4.22 5.56 10.69
N GLY A 407 -4.20 5.35 9.38
CA GLY A 407 -5.38 5.34 8.54
C GLY A 407 -6.19 4.06 8.65
N MET A 408 -7.16 3.92 7.77
CA MET A 408 -8.05 2.77 7.67
C MET A 408 -7.45 1.68 6.76
N VAL A 409 -7.54 0.42 7.17
CA VAL A 409 -7.29 -0.74 6.31
C VAL A 409 -8.60 -1.29 5.81
N THR A 410 -8.77 -1.34 4.50
CA THR A 410 -9.91 -1.98 3.85
C THR A 410 -9.48 -3.25 3.13
N SER A 411 -10.33 -4.27 3.03
CA SER A 411 -10.03 -5.41 2.17
C SER A 411 -10.22 -5.06 0.70
N ASP A 412 -9.58 -5.80 -0.19
CA ASP A 412 -10.03 -5.87 -1.58
C ASP A 412 -11.45 -6.51 -1.65
N TRP A 413 -12.17 -6.32 -2.77
CA TRP A 413 -13.59 -6.70 -2.90
C TRP A 413 -13.78 -8.22 -2.90
N TRP A 414 -14.67 -8.72 -2.03
CA TRP A 414 -15.00 -10.15 -1.96
C TRP A 414 -13.77 -11.02 -1.67
N THR A 415 -12.92 -10.60 -0.72
CA THR A 415 -11.85 -11.46 -0.19
C THR A 415 -12.42 -12.78 0.34
N ARG A 416 -11.60 -13.84 0.32
CA ARG A 416 -11.97 -15.16 0.84
C ARG A 416 -11.63 -15.33 2.32
N GLY A 417 -11.28 -14.23 3.02
CA GLY A 417 -11.04 -14.21 4.46
C GLY A 417 -12.32 -14.28 5.28
N GLU A 418 -12.24 -14.84 6.47
CA GLU A 418 -13.31 -14.80 7.48
C GLU A 418 -13.38 -13.39 8.08
N HIS A 419 -14.55 -12.75 8.05
CA HIS A 419 -14.69 -11.35 8.43
C HIS A 419 -14.15 -11.04 9.83
N TYR A 420 -14.48 -11.85 10.83
CA TYR A 420 -13.99 -11.67 12.20
C TYR A 420 -12.46 -11.84 12.33
N LYS A 421 -11.85 -12.73 11.51
CA LYS A 421 -10.39 -12.87 11.47
C LYS A 421 -9.69 -11.69 10.82
N GLU A 422 -10.30 -11.14 9.77
CA GLU A 422 -9.82 -9.93 9.12
C GLU A 422 -9.81 -8.76 10.11
N ILE A 423 -10.91 -8.56 10.87
CA ILE A 423 -11.00 -7.54 11.93
C ILE A 423 -9.90 -7.76 12.98
N LYS A 424 -9.79 -8.98 13.50
CA LYS A 424 -8.80 -9.34 14.52
C LYS A 424 -7.35 -9.14 14.06
N ALA A 425 -7.11 -9.22 12.76
CA ALA A 425 -5.81 -9.00 12.13
C ALA A 425 -5.51 -7.52 11.84
N GLY A 426 -6.46 -6.60 12.03
CA GLY A 426 -6.29 -5.17 11.77
C GLY A 426 -6.78 -4.71 10.40
N ASN A 427 -7.64 -5.49 9.73
CA ASN A 427 -8.37 -5.06 8.55
C ASN A 427 -9.71 -4.46 9.02
N ASP A 428 -9.84 -3.14 8.97
CA ASP A 428 -10.95 -2.42 9.61
C ASP A 428 -12.28 -2.63 8.89
N VAL A 429 -12.27 -2.67 7.56
CA VAL A 429 -13.50 -2.80 6.76
C VAL A 429 -13.37 -3.90 5.72
N LYS A 430 -14.30 -4.85 5.75
CA LYS A 430 -14.42 -5.88 4.71
C LYS A 430 -15.28 -5.40 3.55
N MET A 431 -14.68 -5.31 2.37
CA MET A 431 -15.40 -4.93 1.13
C MET A 431 -15.79 -6.18 0.31
N ALA A 432 -16.93 -6.19 -0.40
CA ALA A 432 -17.87 -5.10 -0.62
C ALA A 432 -18.87 -4.90 0.54
N THR A 433 -19.39 -5.94 1.18
CA THR A 433 -20.52 -5.83 2.14
C THR A 433 -20.19 -6.36 3.53
N GLY A 434 -19.11 -7.14 3.66
CA GLY A 434 -18.83 -7.86 4.90
C GLY A 434 -19.84 -9.01 5.18
N PHE A 435 -19.72 -9.58 6.38
CA PHE A 435 -20.59 -10.64 6.89
C PHE A 435 -20.95 -10.33 8.35
N PRO A 436 -21.89 -9.40 8.61
CA PRO A 436 -22.20 -8.94 9.97
C PRO A 436 -22.65 -10.07 10.91
N GLU A 437 -23.40 -11.06 10.40
CA GLU A 437 -23.83 -12.21 11.22
C GLU A 437 -22.63 -13.05 11.71
N ARG A 438 -21.60 -13.18 10.89
CA ARG A 438 -20.34 -13.86 11.30
C ARG A 438 -19.58 -13.09 12.37
N VAL A 439 -19.59 -11.76 12.30
CA VAL A 439 -18.99 -10.89 13.32
C VAL A 439 -19.74 -11.02 14.63
N LYS A 440 -21.08 -10.97 14.60
CA LYS A 440 -21.94 -11.14 15.76
C LYS A 440 -21.70 -12.52 16.43
N GLU A 441 -21.72 -13.58 15.64
CA GLU A 441 -21.42 -14.94 16.12
C GLU A 441 -20.05 -15.02 16.80
N ALA A 442 -19.02 -14.36 16.21
CA ALA A 442 -17.67 -14.34 16.78
C ALA A 442 -17.61 -13.63 18.14
N ILE A 443 -18.34 -12.52 18.29
CA ILE A 443 -18.46 -11.79 19.56
C ILE A 443 -19.17 -12.67 20.60
N GLU A 444 -20.31 -13.26 20.25
CA GLU A 444 -21.09 -14.14 21.15
C GLU A 444 -20.30 -15.36 21.64
N LYS A 445 -19.40 -15.88 20.80
CA LYS A 445 -18.54 -17.04 21.13
C LYS A 445 -17.17 -16.64 21.70
N GLY A 446 -16.88 -15.35 21.86
CA GLY A 446 -15.60 -14.86 22.39
C GLY A 446 -14.40 -15.10 21.46
N ALA A 447 -14.64 -15.20 20.14
CA ALA A 447 -13.59 -15.32 19.13
C ALA A 447 -13.08 -13.94 18.64
N LEU A 448 -13.88 -12.90 18.89
CA LEU A 448 -13.56 -11.49 18.62
C LEU A 448 -13.81 -10.66 19.87
#